data_9adddcacc27af027e1cf4530e428215e
#
_entry.id   9adddcacc27af027e1cf4530e428215e
#
_cell.length_a   1.000
_cell.length_b   1.000
_cell.length_c   1.000
_cell.angle_alpha   90.00
_cell.angle_beta   90.00
_cell.angle_gamma   90.00
#
_symmetry.space_group_name_H-M   'P 1'
#
loop_
_entity.id
_entity.type
_entity.pdbx_description
1 polymer ?
#
loop_
_entity_poly.entity_id
_entity_poly.type
_entity_poly.pdbx_seq_one_letter_code
_entity_poly.pdbx_strand_id
1 'polypeptide(L)'
;ANRRHLQGEKRRPSASTCWTCKSPDVPRMMQEIGVDSFYNNKWAAFGDEIVDPIGCSDCHDSETMDLHISRPALIEAFARQGKDITKTLLQAMRSLVCAQCHVEYYFKGDGKYLTFPWDKGMTVEAIEQYYDEAGFSDYTHALSRTPILKAQHPDYEISQMGIHGQRGVSCADCHMPYKSEGGMKFSDHHIQSPLAMIDRTCQVCHRESEETLRNNVYDVSVRPMRSEPVWKKNWLRHISKLNSPGIRERQRMKCNRY
;
A
#
# COMPACT_ATOMS: atom_id res chain seq x y z
N ALA A 1 -16.20 -12.77 -15.28
CA ALA A 1 -16.70 -11.89 -14.22
C ALA A 1 -17.51 -10.77 -14.86
N ASN A 2 -18.84 -10.81 -14.65
CA ASN A 2 -19.80 -9.91 -15.29
C ASN A 2 -19.72 -8.53 -14.61
N ARG A 3 -19.09 -7.55 -15.22
CA ARG A 3 -19.18 -6.15 -14.81
C ARG A 3 -20.54 -5.61 -15.23
N ARG A 4 -21.51 -5.60 -14.34
CA ARG A 4 -22.71 -4.78 -14.52
C ARG A 4 -22.30 -3.32 -14.42
N HIS A 5 -22.21 -2.63 -15.56
CA HIS A 5 -22.14 -1.18 -15.60
C HIS A 5 -23.47 -0.65 -15.02
N LEU A 6 -23.39 0.02 -13.88
CA LEU A 6 -24.45 0.91 -13.44
C LEU A 6 -24.46 2.10 -14.43
N GLN A 7 -25.42 2.12 -15.32
CA GLN A 7 -25.66 3.22 -16.24
C GLN A 7 -26.09 4.44 -15.42
N GLY A 8 -25.33 5.54 -15.50
CA GLY A 8 -25.78 6.84 -15.01
C GLY A 8 -24.83 7.67 -14.15
N GLU A 9 -23.85 7.07 -13.44
CA GLU A 9 -22.87 7.88 -12.72
C GLU A 9 -21.67 8.20 -13.62
N LYS A 10 -21.48 9.48 -13.91
CA LYS A 10 -20.23 9.95 -14.52
C LYS A 10 -19.09 9.57 -13.57
N ARG A 11 -18.24 8.62 -13.97
CA ARG A 11 -17.03 8.29 -13.21
C ARG A 11 -16.24 9.58 -13.02
N ARG A 12 -15.92 9.89 -11.76
CA ARG A 12 -14.96 10.97 -11.48
C ARG A 12 -13.64 10.58 -12.13
N PRO A 13 -13.01 11.50 -12.89
CA PRO A 13 -11.72 11.19 -13.51
C PRO A 13 -10.70 10.86 -12.43
N SER A 14 -9.92 9.79 -12.63
CA SER A 14 -8.86 9.37 -11.71
C SER A 14 -7.80 10.47 -11.59
N ALA A 15 -7.22 10.64 -10.39
CA ALA A 15 -6.13 11.56 -10.16
C ALA A 15 -4.83 11.06 -10.82
N SER A 16 -4.00 11.96 -11.26
CA SER A 16 -2.64 11.65 -11.76
C SER A 16 -1.75 11.02 -10.69
N THR A 17 -2.01 11.29 -9.43
CA THR A 17 -1.35 10.66 -8.27
C THR A 17 -1.30 9.14 -8.38
N CYS A 18 -2.31 8.50 -8.99
CA CYS A 18 -2.30 7.05 -9.22
C CYS A 18 -1.15 6.56 -10.11
N TRP A 19 -0.54 7.44 -10.92
CA TRP A 19 0.62 7.09 -11.76
C TRP A 19 1.90 6.85 -10.94
N THR A 20 2.02 7.42 -9.75
CA THR A 20 3.24 7.42 -8.94
C THR A 20 3.89 6.04 -8.80
N CYS A 21 3.09 4.99 -8.71
CA CYS A 21 3.55 3.61 -8.51
C CYS A 21 3.49 2.77 -9.80
N LYS A 22 3.59 3.37 -10.98
CA LYS A 22 3.33 2.63 -12.24
C LYS A 22 4.37 2.81 -13.32
N SER A 23 5.25 3.82 -13.22
CA SER A 23 6.19 4.12 -14.29
C SER A 23 7.42 4.90 -13.79
N PRO A 24 8.60 4.65 -14.38
CA PRO A 24 9.81 5.44 -14.18
C PRO A 24 9.73 6.84 -14.82
N ASP A 25 8.76 7.10 -15.70
CA ASP A 25 8.53 8.43 -16.27
C ASP A 25 8.05 9.45 -15.22
N VAL A 26 7.42 8.97 -14.13
CA VAL A 26 6.83 9.83 -13.12
C VAL A 26 7.85 10.74 -12.42
N PRO A 27 9.02 10.28 -11.92
CA PRO A 27 10.03 11.15 -11.36
C PRO A 27 10.52 12.22 -12.33
N ARG A 28 10.71 11.89 -13.60
CA ARG A 28 11.08 12.84 -14.67
C ARG A 28 10.01 13.93 -14.78
N MET A 29 8.75 13.54 -14.90
CA MET A 29 7.64 14.49 -15.01
C MET A 29 7.51 15.38 -13.77
N MET A 30 7.69 14.82 -12.57
CA MET A 30 7.69 15.59 -11.32
C MET A 30 8.80 16.64 -11.29
N GLN A 31 9.98 16.35 -11.89
CA GLN A 31 11.06 17.31 -12.04
C GLN A 31 10.73 18.41 -13.04
N GLU A 32 10.10 18.07 -14.16
CA GLU A 32 9.76 19.00 -15.24
C GLU A 32 8.65 20.00 -14.86
N ILE A 33 7.55 19.52 -14.24
CA ILE A 33 6.36 20.34 -13.96
C ILE A 33 6.13 20.64 -12.49
N GLY A 34 6.94 20.08 -11.60
CA GLY A 34 6.78 20.15 -10.15
C GLY A 34 5.83 19.09 -9.59
N VAL A 35 6.13 18.62 -8.37
CA VAL A 35 5.38 17.55 -7.68
C VAL A 35 3.92 17.93 -7.45
N ASP A 36 3.66 19.14 -6.94
CA ASP A 36 2.30 19.64 -6.71
C ASP A 36 1.48 19.70 -8.00
N SER A 37 2.10 20.22 -9.08
CA SER A 37 1.46 20.31 -10.39
C SER A 37 1.15 18.93 -10.95
N PHE A 38 2.06 17.97 -10.76
CA PHE A 38 1.84 16.60 -11.17
C PHE A 38 0.62 15.99 -10.45
N TYR A 39 0.55 16.08 -9.12
CA TYR A 39 -0.54 15.50 -8.34
C TYR A 39 -1.89 16.18 -8.58
N ASN A 40 -1.91 17.48 -8.82
CA ASN A 40 -3.14 18.25 -9.03
C ASN A 40 -3.78 18.03 -10.41
N ASN A 41 -3.22 17.16 -11.23
CA ASN A 41 -3.72 16.84 -12.56
C ASN A 41 -4.62 15.59 -12.56
N LYS A 42 -5.12 15.26 -13.74
CA LYS A 42 -5.93 14.06 -13.99
C LYS A 42 -5.06 12.97 -14.62
N TRP A 43 -5.40 11.72 -14.38
CA TRP A 43 -4.75 10.57 -14.99
C TRP A 43 -4.55 10.72 -16.50
N ALA A 44 -5.62 11.13 -17.21
CA ALA A 44 -5.60 11.24 -18.67
C ALA A 44 -4.71 12.38 -19.20
N ALA A 45 -4.24 13.29 -18.35
CA ALA A 45 -3.36 14.37 -18.79
C ALA A 45 -1.95 13.88 -19.18
N PHE A 46 -1.54 12.72 -18.67
CA PHE A 46 -0.18 12.20 -18.83
C PHE A 46 -0.11 10.85 -19.55
N GLY A 47 -1.23 10.37 -20.12
CA GLY A 47 -1.29 9.06 -20.76
C GLY A 47 -0.31 8.88 -21.91
N ASP A 48 -0.04 9.94 -22.66
CA ASP A 48 0.88 9.92 -23.80
C ASP A 48 2.37 10.06 -23.38
N GLU A 49 2.61 10.54 -22.15
CA GLU A 49 3.96 10.76 -21.60
C GLU A 49 4.45 9.58 -20.75
N ILE A 50 3.53 8.77 -20.24
CA ILE A 50 3.82 7.63 -19.39
C ILE A 50 3.72 6.35 -20.20
N VAL A 51 4.83 5.91 -20.75
CA VAL A 51 4.90 4.79 -21.70
C VAL A 51 5.60 3.56 -21.13
N ASP A 52 6.53 3.76 -20.20
CA ASP A 52 7.32 2.67 -19.61
C ASP A 52 6.68 2.09 -18.35
N PRO A 53 6.61 0.76 -18.23
CA PRO A 53 6.25 0.12 -16.96
C PRO A 53 7.37 0.26 -15.93
N ILE A 54 7.11 -0.07 -14.67
CA ILE A 54 8.13 -0.12 -13.61
C ILE A 54 9.38 -0.85 -14.11
N GLY A 55 10.53 -0.21 -13.97
CA GLY A 55 11.80 -0.65 -14.51
C GLY A 55 13.01 -0.33 -13.63
N CYS A 56 14.20 -0.37 -14.23
CA CYS A 56 15.46 -0.25 -13.49
C CYS A 56 15.58 1.07 -12.71
N SER A 57 15.24 2.19 -13.32
CA SER A 57 15.37 3.53 -12.73
C SER A 57 14.35 3.84 -11.63
N ASP A 58 13.38 2.96 -11.39
CA ASP A 58 12.52 3.07 -10.22
C ASP A 58 13.25 2.70 -8.91
N CYS A 59 14.33 1.93 -9.02
CA CYS A 59 15.10 1.42 -7.89
C CYS A 59 16.58 1.81 -7.95
N HIS A 60 17.13 2.02 -9.16
CA HIS A 60 18.55 2.28 -9.39
C HIS A 60 18.76 3.67 -9.96
N ASP A 61 19.76 4.34 -9.45
CA ASP A 61 20.31 5.55 -10.05
C ASP A 61 20.91 5.21 -11.42
N SER A 62 20.62 6.02 -12.44
CA SER A 62 21.00 5.74 -13.84
C SER A 62 22.50 5.88 -14.12
N GLU A 63 23.24 6.60 -13.28
CA GLU A 63 24.67 6.84 -13.46
C GLU A 63 25.53 5.86 -12.65
N THR A 64 25.12 5.62 -11.39
CA THR A 64 25.91 4.82 -10.43
C THR A 64 25.40 3.39 -10.28
N MET A 65 24.16 3.10 -10.65
CA MET A 65 23.44 1.86 -10.39
C MET A 65 23.20 1.57 -8.90
N ASP A 66 23.49 2.52 -8.02
CA ASP A 66 23.15 2.40 -6.60
C ASP A 66 21.64 2.43 -6.39
N LEU A 67 21.18 1.78 -5.32
CA LEU A 67 19.77 1.87 -4.95
C LEU A 67 19.44 3.29 -4.50
N HIS A 68 18.37 3.85 -5.06
CA HIS A 68 17.92 5.18 -4.69
C HIS A 68 16.40 5.28 -4.56
N ILE A 69 15.95 6.33 -3.88
CA ILE A 69 14.54 6.66 -3.76
C ILE A 69 14.21 7.74 -4.78
N SER A 70 13.39 7.39 -5.76
CA SER A 70 13.00 8.28 -6.86
C SER A 70 11.66 9.03 -6.60
N ARG A 71 10.87 8.62 -5.57
CA ARG A 71 9.58 9.22 -5.25
C ARG A 71 9.66 10.11 -4.00
N PRO A 72 9.24 11.38 -4.08
CA PRO A 72 9.37 12.32 -2.96
C PRO A 72 8.54 11.91 -1.73
N ALA A 73 7.37 11.31 -1.90
CA ALA A 73 6.46 10.99 -0.80
C ALA A 73 7.09 10.14 0.30
N LEU A 74 7.96 9.17 -0.05
CA LEU A 74 8.67 8.36 0.93
C LEU A 74 9.70 9.18 1.72
N ILE A 75 10.49 10.00 1.01
CA ILE A 75 11.50 10.88 1.62
C ILE A 75 10.82 11.85 2.59
N GLU A 76 9.74 12.47 2.15
CA GLU A 76 8.96 13.42 2.95
C GLU A 76 8.35 12.77 4.20
N ALA A 77 7.84 11.54 4.08
CA ALA A 77 7.26 10.81 5.22
C ALA A 77 8.32 10.54 6.31
N PHE A 78 9.52 10.15 5.93
CA PHE A 78 10.61 9.99 6.90
C PHE A 78 11.15 11.33 7.41
N ALA A 79 11.22 12.35 6.57
CA ALA A 79 11.63 13.69 6.99
C ALA A 79 10.69 14.27 8.06
N ARG A 80 9.37 14.04 7.96
CA ARG A 80 8.41 14.42 9.00
C ARG A 80 8.64 13.70 10.34
N GLN A 81 9.32 12.54 10.31
CA GLN A 81 9.78 11.83 11.52
C GLN A 81 11.19 12.26 11.96
N GLY A 82 11.80 13.26 11.33
CA GLY A 82 13.18 13.69 11.59
C GLY A 82 14.26 12.72 11.09
N LYS A 83 13.95 11.86 10.13
CA LYS A 83 14.87 10.85 9.59
C LYS A 83 15.27 11.18 8.15
N ASP A 84 16.58 11.15 7.88
CA ASP A 84 17.13 11.23 6.51
C ASP A 84 17.41 9.80 6.01
N ILE A 85 16.66 9.37 5.00
CA ILE A 85 16.82 8.04 4.41
C ILE A 85 17.70 8.02 3.18
N THR A 86 18.19 9.18 2.70
CA THR A 86 19.04 9.26 1.50
C THR A 86 20.43 8.69 1.72
N LYS A 87 20.86 8.55 2.99
CA LYS A 87 22.15 8.01 3.41
C LYS A 87 22.03 6.69 4.18
N THR A 88 20.97 5.96 3.94
CA THR A 88 20.68 4.71 4.63
C THR A 88 21.58 3.56 4.13
N LEU A 89 21.81 2.58 5.00
CA LEU A 89 22.57 1.37 4.67
C LEU A 89 21.90 0.58 3.53
N LEU A 90 22.69 -0.06 2.70
CA LEU A 90 22.24 -0.87 1.56
C LEU A 90 21.14 -1.87 1.95
N GLN A 91 21.29 -2.55 3.10
CA GLN A 91 20.29 -3.54 3.55
C GLN A 91 18.91 -2.91 3.76
N ALA A 92 18.83 -1.71 4.34
CA ALA A 92 17.55 -1.01 4.48
C ALA A 92 17.04 -0.48 3.13
N MET A 93 17.92 -0.01 2.24
CA MET A 93 17.54 0.41 0.88
C MET A 93 16.88 -0.72 0.09
N ARG A 94 17.26 -1.99 0.31
CA ARG A 94 16.62 -3.18 -0.28
C ARG A 94 15.16 -3.39 0.11
N SER A 95 14.67 -2.64 1.11
CA SER A 95 13.25 -2.53 1.44
C SER A 95 12.65 -1.18 1.03
N LEU A 96 13.39 -0.10 1.20
CA LEU A 96 12.90 1.26 0.95
C LEU A 96 12.55 1.50 -0.52
N VAL A 97 13.27 0.92 -1.47
CA VAL A 97 12.91 1.01 -2.89
C VAL A 97 11.54 0.38 -3.20
N CYS A 98 11.10 -0.61 -2.42
CA CYS A 98 9.75 -1.18 -2.52
C CYS A 98 8.72 -0.30 -1.78
N ALA A 99 9.12 0.27 -0.65
CA ALA A 99 8.28 1.13 0.19
C ALA A 99 7.87 2.46 -0.49
N GLN A 100 8.47 2.82 -1.64
CA GLN A 100 8.00 3.96 -2.43
C GLN A 100 6.55 3.76 -2.93
N CYS A 101 6.11 2.50 -3.05
CA CYS A 101 4.81 2.13 -3.61
C CYS A 101 4.03 1.14 -2.72
N HIS A 102 4.72 0.25 -2.01
CA HIS A 102 4.11 -0.80 -1.17
C HIS A 102 3.94 -0.34 0.28
N VAL A 103 3.02 0.60 0.49
CA VAL A 103 2.77 1.30 1.77
C VAL A 103 1.30 1.67 1.92
N GLU A 104 0.90 2.02 3.12
CA GLU A 104 -0.34 2.76 3.36
C GLU A 104 -0.17 4.21 2.92
N TYR A 105 -1.16 4.71 2.19
CA TYR A 105 -1.16 6.08 1.67
C TYR A 105 -2.56 6.63 1.48
N TYR A 106 -2.67 7.95 1.38
CA TYR A 106 -3.88 8.63 0.96
C TYR A 106 -3.56 9.86 0.09
N PHE A 107 -4.58 10.40 -0.53
CA PHE A 107 -4.48 11.59 -1.37
C PHE A 107 -4.93 12.81 -0.56
N LYS A 108 -3.96 13.56 -0.05
CA LYS A 108 -4.18 14.69 0.84
C LYS A 108 -4.73 15.89 0.09
N GLY A 109 -5.80 16.46 0.63
CA GLY A 109 -6.38 17.73 0.17
C GLY A 109 -6.96 17.68 -1.26
N ASP A 110 -7.31 18.84 -1.78
CA ASP A 110 -7.90 18.99 -3.12
C ASP A 110 -6.89 18.67 -4.23
N GLY A 111 -5.61 18.99 -4.01
CA GLY A 111 -4.50 18.67 -4.94
C GLY A 111 -4.13 17.20 -5.01
N LYS A 112 -4.79 16.34 -4.23
CA LYS A 112 -4.56 14.87 -4.24
C LYS A 112 -3.10 14.48 -4.01
N TYR A 113 -2.41 15.24 -3.16
CA TYR A 113 -0.99 15.00 -2.85
C TYR A 113 -0.79 13.64 -2.19
N LEU A 114 0.07 12.81 -2.77
CA LEU A 114 0.38 11.49 -2.20
C LEU A 114 1.07 11.65 -0.85
N THR A 115 0.45 11.13 0.19
CA THR A 115 0.93 11.29 1.56
C THR A 115 0.86 9.97 2.31
N PHE A 116 1.94 9.61 3.02
CA PHE A 116 1.97 8.46 3.90
C PHE A 116 1.64 8.91 5.33
N PRO A 117 0.71 8.25 6.03
CA PRO A 117 0.19 8.69 7.34
C PRO A 117 1.11 8.27 8.50
N TRP A 118 2.42 8.58 8.40
CA TRP A 118 3.45 8.05 9.30
C TRP A 118 3.95 9.03 10.38
N ASP A 119 3.35 10.19 10.51
CA ASP A 119 3.84 11.26 11.41
C ASP A 119 3.88 10.81 12.90
N LYS A 120 3.06 9.84 13.26
CA LYS A 120 3.00 9.25 14.62
C LYS A 120 3.65 7.85 14.71
N GLY A 121 4.12 7.33 13.60
CA GLY A 121 4.69 5.97 13.48
C GLY A 121 3.98 5.14 12.44
N MET A 122 4.39 3.89 12.30
CA MET A 122 3.92 2.97 11.26
C MET A 122 3.07 1.81 11.80
N THR A 123 2.72 1.81 13.09
CA THR A 123 1.77 0.82 13.63
C THR A 123 0.35 1.14 13.20
N VAL A 124 -0.52 0.15 13.22
CA VAL A 124 -1.94 0.33 12.83
C VAL A 124 -2.59 1.43 13.68
N GLU A 125 -2.33 1.43 15.00
CA GLU A 125 -2.89 2.41 15.95
C GLU A 125 -2.36 3.82 15.67
N ALA A 126 -1.08 3.95 15.31
CA ALA A 126 -0.48 5.26 14.98
C ALA A 126 -1.06 5.83 13.67
N ILE A 127 -1.30 4.98 12.68
CA ILE A 127 -1.92 5.35 11.41
C ILE A 127 -3.39 5.72 11.61
N GLU A 128 -4.14 4.95 12.40
CA GLU A 128 -5.52 5.25 12.77
C GLU A 128 -5.61 6.60 13.49
N GLN A 129 -4.75 6.84 14.50
CA GLN A 129 -4.69 8.12 15.18
C GLN A 129 -4.37 9.27 14.24
N TYR A 130 -3.47 9.08 13.27
CA TYR A 130 -3.17 10.09 12.26
C TYR A 130 -4.41 10.46 11.43
N TYR A 131 -5.17 9.48 10.95
CA TYR A 131 -6.37 9.71 10.16
C TYR A 131 -7.49 10.37 10.97
N ASP A 132 -7.66 9.98 12.23
CA ASP A 132 -8.65 10.59 13.14
C ASP A 132 -8.34 12.07 13.36
N GLU A 133 -7.09 12.42 13.62
CA GLU A 133 -6.67 13.82 13.81
C GLU A 133 -6.75 14.64 12.52
N ALA A 134 -6.48 14.01 11.37
CA ALA A 134 -6.63 14.64 10.06
C ALA A 134 -8.10 14.78 9.63
N GLY A 135 -9.05 14.14 10.34
CA GLY A 135 -10.46 14.09 9.96
C GLY A 135 -10.67 13.43 8.59
N PHE A 136 -9.78 12.51 8.19
CA PHE A 136 -9.82 11.92 6.86
C PHE A 136 -10.61 10.61 6.83
N SER A 137 -11.38 10.44 5.78
CA SER A 137 -12.00 9.16 5.39
C SER A 137 -12.11 9.08 3.87
N ASP A 138 -12.00 7.87 3.33
CA ASP A 138 -12.14 7.66 1.88
C ASP A 138 -13.56 7.88 1.40
N TYR A 139 -14.54 7.42 2.18
CA TYR A 139 -15.95 7.60 1.84
C TYR A 139 -16.85 7.38 3.08
N THR A 140 -18.08 7.86 2.97
CA THR A 140 -19.11 7.59 3.96
C THR A 140 -20.01 6.45 3.49
N HIS A 141 -20.13 5.41 4.29
CA HIS A 141 -20.96 4.26 3.96
C HIS A 141 -22.45 4.65 3.82
N ALA A 142 -23.05 4.28 2.69
CA ALA A 142 -24.38 4.79 2.30
C ALA A 142 -25.51 4.48 3.30
N LEU A 143 -25.46 3.30 3.94
CA LEU A 143 -26.52 2.85 4.87
C LEU A 143 -26.23 3.28 6.31
N SER A 144 -25.04 2.98 6.84
CA SER A 144 -24.69 3.25 8.24
C SER A 144 -24.28 4.69 8.50
N ARG A 145 -23.94 5.45 7.44
CA ARG A 145 -23.35 6.80 7.52
C ARG A 145 -22.02 6.84 8.25
N THR A 146 -21.38 5.72 8.42
CA THR A 146 -20.06 5.61 9.04
C THR A 146 -19.00 6.07 8.05
N PRO A 147 -18.06 6.96 8.44
CA PRO A 147 -16.85 7.21 7.66
C PRO A 147 -16.01 5.94 7.60
N ILE A 148 -15.51 5.62 6.42
CA ILE A 148 -14.73 4.42 6.16
C ILE A 148 -13.36 4.81 5.64
N LEU A 149 -12.34 4.24 6.25
CA LEU A 149 -10.98 4.20 5.73
C LEU A 149 -10.78 2.91 4.91
N LYS A 150 -10.09 3.04 3.81
CA LYS A 150 -9.65 1.91 2.99
C LYS A 150 -8.16 1.73 3.20
N ALA A 151 -7.75 0.67 3.88
CA ALA A 151 -6.35 0.28 3.87
C ALA A 151 -5.92 -0.04 2.43
N GLN A 152 -4.82 0.55 1.98
CA GLN A 152 -4.32 0.38 0.62
C GLN A 152 -3.53 -0.94 0.53
N HIS A 153 -2.24 -0.91 0.73
CA HIS A 153 -1.37 -2.09 0.76
C HIS A 153 -0.16 -1.80 1.67
N PRO A 154 -0.37 -1.83 3.00
CA PRO A 154 0.63 -1.47 4.01
C PRO A 154 1.71 -2.57 4.15
N ASP A 155 2.30 -3.00 3.03
CA ASP A 155 3.22 -4.14 3.01
C ASP A 155 4.52 -3.83 3.78
N TYR A 156 5.04 -2.60 3.61
CA TYR A 156 6.25 -2.17 4.33
C TYR A 156 6.00 -2.09 5.84
N GLU A 157 4.90 -1.47 6.26
CA GLU A 157 4.52 -1.32 7.67
C GLU A 157 4.34 -2.69 8.33
N ILE A 158 3.60 -3.60 7.69
CA ILE A 158 3.39 -4.97 8.19
C ILE A 158 4.73 -5.71 8.28
N SER A 159 5.60 -5.56 7.28
CA SER A 159 6.93 -6.16 7.29
C SER A 159 7.76 -5.68 8.46
N GLN A 160 7.76 -4.37 8.75
CA GLN A 160 8.51 -3.79 9.88
C GLN A 160 7.98 -4.23 11.24
N MET A 161 6.69 -4.51 11.37
CA MET A 161 6.10 -5.05 12.60
C MET A 161 6.39 -6.56 12.78
N GLY A 162 6.66 -7.26 11.69
CA GLY A 162 6.95 -8.70 11.68
C GLY A 162 8.36 -9.05 12.16
N ILE A 163 8.53 -10.30 12.61
CA ILE A 163 9.83 -10.80 13.13
C ILE A 163 10.96 -10.69 12.09
N HIS A 164 10.67 -10.88 10.81
CA HIS A 164 11.67 -10.78 9.75
C HIS A 164 12.18 -9.34 9.61
N GLY A 165 11.29 -8.35 9.54
CA GLY A 165 11.68 -6.94 9.49
C GLY A 165 12.45 -6.49 10.73
N GLN A 166 11.99 -6.90 11.94
CA GLN A 166 12.70 -6.63 13.20
C GLN A 166 14.10 -7.25 13.26
N ARG A 167 14.37 -8.30 12.50
CA ARG A 167 15.68 -8.97 12.37
C ARG A 167 16.49 -8.44 11.18
N GLY A 168 16.02 -7.40 10.48
CA GLY A 168 16.71 -6.77 9.37
C GLY A 168 16.64 -7.54 8.05
N VAL A 169 15.70 -8.49 7.92
CA VAL A 169 15.42 -9.14 6.63
C VAL A 169 14.68 -8.16 5.73
N SER A 170 15.23 -7.92 4.54
CA SER A 170 14.65 -6.97 3.60
C SER A 170 13.59 -7.61 2.70
N CYS A 171 12.77 -6.77 2.04
CA CYS A 171 11.82 -7.23 1.04
C CYS A 171 12.51 -8.01 -0.09
N ALA A 172 13.67 -7.51 -0.54
CA ALA A 172 14.44 -8.15 -1.60
C ALA A 172 15.04 -9.50 -1.19
N ASP A 173 15.30 -9.76 0.09
CA ASP A 173 15.82 -11.05 0.53
C ASP A 173 14.81 -12.19 0.27
N CYS A 174 13.52 -11.86 0.31
CA CYS A 174 12.44 -12.81 0.05
C CYS A 174 11.93 -12.75 -1.40
N HIS A 175 11.76 -11.55 -1.98
CA HIS A 175 11.15 -11.37 -3.31
C HIS A 175 12.16 -11.33 -4.45
N MET A 176 13.44 -11.10 -4.16
CA MET A 176 14.57 -11.04 -5.08
C MET A 176 15.78 -11.78 -4.48
N PRO A 177 15.67 -13.08 -4.16
CA PRO A 177 16.74 -13.82 -3.51
C PRO A 177 18.01 -13.81 -4.35
N TYR A 178 19.14 -14.00 -3.69
CA TYR A 178 20.41 -14.09 -4.41
C TYR A 178 20.47 -15.36 -5.27
N LYS A 179 21.00 -15.19 -6.47
CA LYS A 179 21.42 -16.30 -7.35
C LYS A 179 22.89 -16.08 -7.79
N SER A 180 23.50 -17.15 -8.29
CA SER A 180 24.87 -17.11 -8.78
C SER A 180 24.93 -17.66 -10.19
N GLU A 181 25.53 -16.92 -11.10
CA GLU A 181 25.79 -17.32 -12.48
C GLU A 181 27.20 -16.92 -12.87
N GLY A 182 27.97 -17.81 -13.48
CA GLY A 182 29.35 -17.53 -13.91
C GLY A 182 30.28 -17.10 -12.76
N GLY A 183 30.02 -17.53 -11.52
CA GLY A 183 30.81 -17.14 -10.34
C GLY A 183 30.41 -15.79 -9.74
N MET A 184 29.48 -15.08 -10.33
CA MET A 184 28.95 -13.81 -9.79
C MET A 184 27.66 -14.02 -9.02
N LYS A 185 27.55 -13.39 -7.84
CA LYS A 185 26.36 -13.40 -6.99
C LYS A 185 25.60 -12.08 -7.16
N PHE A 186 24.31 -12.16 -7.46
CA PHE A 186 23.43 -11.00 -7.64
C PHE A 186 22.00 -11.31 -7.23
N SER A 187 21.18 -10.27 -7.02
CA SER A 187 19.74 -10.42 -6.71
C SER A 187 18.99 -10.85 -7.97
N ASP A 188 18.09 -11.82 -7.82
CA ASP A 188 17.20 -12.25 -8.90
C ASP A 188 16.12 -11.17 -9.13
N HIS A 189 16.17 -10.52 -10.29
CA HIS A 189 15.23 -9.44 -10.65
C HIS A 189 13.85 -9.95 -11.13
N HIS A 190 13.63 -11.27 -11.12
CA HIS A 190 12.27 -11.81 -11.22
C HIS A 190 11.54 -11.62 -9.88
N ILE A 191 10.95 -10.43 -9.69
CA ILE A 191 10.19 -10.10 -8.49
C ILE A 191 8.92 -10.95 -8.48
N GLN A 192 8.84 -11.90 -7.55
CA GLN A 192 7.72 -12.83 -7.46
C GLN A 192 7.47 -13.31 -6.03
N SER A 193 6.45 -14.15 -5.84
CA SER A 193 6.17 -14.76 -4.55
C SER A 193 7.36 -15.59 -4.05
N PRO A 194 7.79 -15.42 -2.79
CA PRO A 194 8.83 -16.27 -2.18
C PRO A 194 8.48 -17.76 -2.22
N LEU A 195 7.19 -18.11 -2.25
CA LEU A 195 6.73 -19.48 -2.36
C LEU A 195 7.07 -20.16 -3.69
N ALA A 196 7.46 -19.39 -4.71
CA ALA A 196 7.97 -19.95 -5.97
C ALA A 196 9.45 -20.36 -5.88
N MET A 197 10.16 -19.95 -4.81
CA MET A 197 11.61 -20.13 -4.66
C MET A 197 11.97 -20.41 -3.19
N ILE A 198 11.25 -21.32 -2.54
CA ILE A 198 11.38 -21.59 -1.10
C ILE A 198 12.82 -22.01 -0.74
N ASP A 199 13.48 -22.75 -1.62
CA ASP A 199 14.87 -23.17 -1.51
C ASP A 199 15.86 -22.00 -1.39
N ARG A 200 15.60 -20.91 -2.12
CA ARG A 200 16.48 -19.73 -2.16
C ARG A 200 16.02 -18.58 -1.26
N THR A 201 14.83 -18.67 -0.73
CA THR A 201 14.22 -17.67 0.15
C THR A 201 14.14 -18.16 1.59
N CYS A 202 13.21 -19.03 1.89
CA CYS A 202 12.94 -19.50 3.25
C CYS A 202 14.04 -20.41 3.78
N GLN A 203 14.51 -21.38 2.98
CA GLN A 203 15.48 -22.40 3.43
C GLN A 203 16.91 -21.87 3.58
N VAL A 204 17.18 -20.60 3.24
CA VAL A 204 18.44 -19.93 3.60
C VAL A 204 18.58 -19.83 5.13
N CYS A 205 17.47 -19.71 5.85
CA CYS A 205 17.43 -19.58 7.32
C CYS A 205 16.63 -20.71 7.99
N HIS A 206 15.60 -21.23 7.34
CA HIS A 206 14.70 -22.26 7.87
C HIS A 206 15.11 -23.64 7.38
N ARG A 207 15.07 -24.65 8.27
CA ARG A 207 15.51 -26.03 7.98
C ARG A 207 14.35 -26.99 7.66
N GLU A 208 13.12 -26.52 7.79
CA GLU A 208 11.92 -27.28 7.50
C GLU A 208 11.82 -27.61 6.01
N SER A 209 11.04 -28.63 5.68
CA SER A 209 10.74 -28.97 4.29
C SER A 209 9.96 -27.85 3.60
N GLU A 210 10.09 -27.75 2.26
CA GLU A 210 9.31 -26.79 1.47
C GLU A 210 7.81 -26.94 1.69
N GLU A 211 7.31 -28.17 1.80
CA GLU A 211 5.90 -28.44 2.06
C GLU A 211 5.46 -27.84 3.40
N THR A 212 6.25 -28.02 4.45
CA THR A 212 5.98 -27.46 5.78
C THR A 212 5.94 -25.94 5.73
N LEU A 213 6.95 -25.32 5.12
CA LEU A 213 7.05 -23.86 5.01
C LEU A 213 5.89 -23.28 4.20
N ARG A 214 5.53 -23.92 3.09
CA ARG A 214 4.38 -23.54 2.26
C ARG A 214 3.07 -23.63 3.03
N ASN A 215 2.85 -24.73 3.74
CA ASN A 215 1.65 -24.94 4.54
C ASN A 215 1.54 -23.92 5.68
N ASN A 216 2.65 -23.57 6.35
CA ASN A 216 2.66 -22.52 7.36
C ASN A 216 2.18 -21.17 6.80
N VAL A 217 2.62 -20.78 5.61
CA VAL A 217 2.16 -19.55 4.94
C VAL A 217 0.67 -19.61 4.62
N TYR A 218 0.21 -20.71 4.04
CA TYR A 218 -1.22 -20.88 3.72
C TYR A 218 -2.10 -20.89 4.97
N ASP A 219 -1.66 -21.53 6.05
CA ASP A 219 -2.40 -21.55 7.31
C ASP A 219 -2.56 -20.14 7.90
N VAL A 220 -1.52 -19.32 7.86
CA VAL A 220 -1.62 -17.91 8.28
C VAL A 220 -2.56 -17.13 7.37
N SER A 221 -2.45 -17.31 6.05
CA SER A 221 -3.27 -16.59 5.08
C SER A 221 -4.77 -16.92 5.15
N VAL A 222 -5.14 -18.15 5.52
CA VAL A 222 -6.54 -18.59 5.59
C VAL A 222 -7.17 -18.45 6.97
N ARG A 223 -6.39 -18.27 8.04
CA ARG A 223 -6.91 -18.09 9.42
C ARG A 223 -7.97 -16.99 9.53
N PRO A 224 -7.74 -15.78 8.96
CA PRO A 224 -8.76 -14.72 8.98
C PRO A 224 -10.05 -15.10 8.24
N MET A 225 -9.98 -15.99 7.25
CA MET A 225 -11.15 -16.44 6.48
C MET A 225 -11.92 -17.56 7.19
N ARG A 226 -11.23 -18.40 7.99
CA ARG A 226 -11.84 -19.51 8.73
C ARG A 226 -12.49 -19.08 10.04
N SER A 227 -11.94 -18.08 10.72
CA SER A 227 -12.59 -17.44 11.84
C SER A 227 -13.63 -16.45 11.29
N GLU A 228 -14.93 -16.75 11.41
CA GLU A 228 -15.90 -15.67 11.20
C GLU A 228 -15.54 -14.52 12.16
N PRO A 229 -15.12 -13.38 11.63
CA PRO A 229 -14.64 -12.30 12.49
C PRO A 229 -15.77 -11.88 13.42
N VAL A 230 -15.45 -11.67 14.69
CA VAL A 230 -16.43 -11.24 15.72
C VAL A 230 -17.16 -9.97 15.25
N TRP A 231 -16.49 -9.09 14.49
CA TRP A 231 -17.11 -7.91 13.89
C TRP A 231 -18.23 -8.26 12.89
N LYS A 232 -18.10 -9.35 12.10
CA LYS A 232 -19.14 -9.78 11.15
C LYS A 232 -20.39 -10.23 11.87
N LYS A 233 -20.25 -10.98 12.97
CA LYS A 233 -21.37 -11.37 13.83
C LYS A 233 -22.02 -10.16 14.50
N ASN A 234 -21.20 -9.23 14.99
CA ASN A 234 -21.68 -8.00 15.62
C ASN A 234 -22.33 -7.06 14.62
N TRP A 235 -21.74 -6.94 13.41
CA TRP A 235 -22.26 -6.11 12.32
C TRP A 235 -23.61 -6.63 11.80
N LEU A 236 -23.74 -7.94 11.56
CA LEU A 236 -25.01 -8.55 11.17
C LEU A 236 -26.09 -8.38 12.25
N ARG A 237 -25.74 -8.48 13.53
CA ARG A 237 -26.65 -8.18 14.66
C ARG A 237 -27.04 -6.70 14.70
N HIS A 238 -26.12 -5.81 14.36
CA HIS A 238 -26.39 -4.36 14.35
C HIS A 238 -27.32 -3.99 13.19
N ILE A 239 -27.09 -4.52 11.99
CA ILE A 239 -27.97 -4.32 10.82
C ILE A 239 -29.36 -4.93 11.06
N SER A 240 -29.46 -6.11 11.66
CA SER A 240 -30.74 -6.70 11.96
C SER A 240 -31.56 -5.86 12.95
N LYS A 241 -30.91 -5.21 13.94
CA LYS A 241 -31.52 -4.24 14.84
C LYS A 241 -31.95 -2.95 14.13
N LEU A 242 -31.16 -2.43 13.21
CA LEU A 242 -31.45 -1.22 12.41
C LEU A 242 -32.62 -1.48 11.42
N ASN A 243 -32.79 -2.71 10.96
CA ASN A 243 -33.91 -3.12 10.09
C ASN A 243 -35.19 -3.55 10.84
N SER A 244 -35.19 -3.48 12.17
CA SER A 244 -36.40 -3.76 12.92
C SER A 244 -37.50 -2.71 12.65
N PRO A 245 -38.78 -3.11 12.56
CA PRO A 245 -39.87 -2.20 12.18
C PRO A 245 -39.95 -0.92 13.00
N GLY A 246 -39.68 -1.00 14.31
CA GLY A 246 -39.73 0.17 15.20
C GLY A 246 -38.62 1.24 15.01
N ILE A 247 -37.51 0.92 14.32
CA ILE A 247 -36.49 1.90 14.02
C ILE A 247 -36.79 2.61 12.70
N ARG A 248 -37.34 1.91 11.71
CA ARG A 248 -37.79 2.51 10.44
C ARG A 248 -38.90 3.53 10.68
N GLU A 249 -39.78 3.30 11.63
CA GLU A 249 -40.86 4.21 11.95
C GLU A 249 -40.37 5.50 12.64
N ARG A 250 -39.40 5.39 13.56
CA ARG A 250 -38.77 6.56 14.19
C ARG A 250 -37.93 7.42 13.23
N GLN A 251 -37.34 6.82 12.19
CA GLN A 251 -36.62 7.56 11.16
C GLN A 251 -37.58 8.27 10.19
N ARG A 252 -38.73 7.67 9.84
CA ARG A 252 -39.75 8.35 9.05
C ARG A 252 -40.34 9.55 9.77
N MET A 253 -40.58 9.47 11.09
CA MET A 253 -41.09 10.60 11.86
C MET A 253 -40.11 11.76 12.04
N LYS A 254 -38.79 11.53 11.91
CA LYS A 254 -37.78 12.60 11.90
C LYS A 254 -37.64 13.30 10.54
N CYS A 255 -37.89 12.61 9.43
CA CYS A 255 -37.84 13.22 8.09
C CYS A 255 -39.05 14.10 7.74
N ASN A 256 -40.19 13.97 8.48
CA ASN A 256 -41.36 14.78 8.23
C ASN A 256 -41.47 16.06 9.10
N ARG A 257 -40.34 16.45 9.74
CA ARG A 257 -40.28 17.70 10.56
C ARG A 257 -39.25 18.74 10.05
N TYR A 258 -38.82 18.62 8.78
CA TYR A 258 -38.06 19.68 8.14
C TYR A 258 -38.59 19.94 6.73
#